data_ca97d6281b8f4845ecf3bbd6d62b7bff
#
_entry.id   ca97d6281b8f4845ecf3bbd6d62b7bff
#
_cell.length_a   1.000
_cell.length_b   1.000
_cell.length_c   1.000
_cell.angle_alpha   90.00
_cell.angle_beta   90.00
_cell.angle_gamma   90.00
#
_symmetry.space_group_name_H-M   'P 1'
#
loop_
_entity.id
_entity.type
_entity.pdbx_description
1 polymer ?
#
loop_
_entity_poly.entity_id
_entity_poly.type
_entity_poly.pdbx_seq_one_letter_code
_entity_poly.pdbx_strand_id
1 'polypeptide(L)'
;LLLSQSKDLIDRMIKDNNKIVQFSCFPLLYQINYFDRQWAEERMINLFKLDIRMVGVMYSRNYLLQMYNEYPQDVLQIINTCFMSQDKRLIEIGGYAIGELYITKDEFKDTIINIKMMNKNQKNAIVHMAVCYLNVPEYRNKSKEIILRYIRFSDQISYPMWNIFRDNMLDLESDS
;
A
#
# COMPACT_ATOMS: atom_id res chain seq x y z
N LEU A 1 -15.78 21.92 -22.22
CA LEU A 1 -15.30 21.42 -23.52
C LEU A 1 -13.93 20.74 -23.40
N LEU A 2 -12.89 21.40 -22.85
CA LEU A 2 -11.53 20.84 -22.72
C LEU A 2 -11.49 19.60 -21.82
N LEU A 3 -12.16 19.60 -20.67
CA LEU A 3 -12.18 18.47 -19.75
C LEU A 3 -12.83 17.24 -20.39
N SER A 4 -13.91 17.41 -21.14
CA SER A 4 -14.57 16.32 -21.86
C SER A 4 -13.65 15.72 -22.93
N GLN A 5 -12.98 16.55 -23.71
CA GLN A 5 -12.02 16.08 -24.72
C GLN A 5 -10.84 15.33 -24.10
N SER A 6 -10.35 15.82 -22.94
CA SER A 6 -9.27 15.15 -22.21
C SER A 6 -9.70 13.78 -21.69
N LYS A 7 -10.94 13.65 -21.18
CA LYS A 7 -11.50 12.37 -20.75
C LYS A 7 -11.62 11.37 -21.90
N ASP A 8 -12.15 11.81 -23.06
CA ASP A 8 -12.26 10.97 -24.25
C ASP A 8 -10.89 10.49 -24.77
N LEU A 9 -9.87 11.34 -24.67
CA LEU A 9 -8.51 10.96 -25.01
C LEU A 9 -7.98 9.89 -24.06
N ILE A 10 -8.12 10.09 -22.75
CA ILE A 10 -7.66 9.13 -21.73
C ILE A 10 -8.38 7.80 -21.88
N ASP A 11 -9.70 7.78 -22.10
CA ASP A 11 -10.46 6.53 -22.31
C ASP A 11 -9.97 5.75 -23.56
N ARG A 12 -9.48 6.44 -24.60
CA ARG A 12 -8.82 5.80 -25.74
C ARG A 12 -7.44 5.27 -25.38
N MET A 13 -6.63 6.04 -24.64
CA MET A 13 -5.30 5.62 -24.20
C MET A 13 -5.35 4.40 -23.29
N ILE A 14 -6.33 4.31 -22.38
CA ILE A 14 -6.54 3.15 -21.51
C ILE A 14 -6.80 1.87 -22.31
N LYS A 15 -7.50 2.00 -23.42
CA LYS A 15 -7.83 0.88 -24.33
C LYS A 15 -6.74 0.56 -25.37
N ASP A 16 -5.65 1.32 -25.39
CA ASP A 16 -4.55 1.11 -26.32
C ASP A 16 -3.87 -0.24 -26.05
N ASN A 17 -3.42 -0.90 -27.11
CA ASN A 17 -2.67 -2.15 -26.99
C ASN A 17 -1.23 -1.93 -26.49
N ASN A 18 -0.71 -0.72 -26.60
CA ASN A 18 0.64 -0.37 -26.15
C ASN A 18 0.63 -0.05 -24.65
N LYS A 19 1.33 -0.86 -23.87
CA LYS A 19 1.45 -0.67 -22.43
C LYS A 19 2.03 0.68 -22.02
N ILE A 20 2.96 1.24 -22.80
CA ILE A 20 3.54 2.55 -22.52
C ILE A 20 2.46 3.63 -22.58
N VAL A 21 1.55 3.56 -23.59
CA VAL A 21 0.41 4.48 -23.70
C VAL A 21 -0.52 4.34 -22.48
N GLN A 22 -0.86 3.11 -22.09
CA GLN A 22 -1.65 2.87 -20.88
C GLN A 22 -0.97 3.43 -19.61
N PHE A 23 0.34 3.20 -19.42
CA PHE A 23 1.08 3.75 -18.27
C PHE A 23 1.08 5.28 -18.26
N SER A 24 1.11 5.91 -19.46
CA SER A 24 1.09 7.38 -19.58
C SER A 24 -0.25 8.01 -19.19
N CYS A 25 -1.33 7.23 -19.05
CA CYS A 25 -2.62 7.73 -18.58
C CYS A 25 -2.58 8.14 -17.09
N PHE A 26 -1.73 7.49 -16.28
CA PHE A 26 -1.77 7.65 -14.82
C PHE A 26 -1.53 9.09 -14.35
N PRO A 27 -0.48 9.81 -14.82
CA PRO A 27 -0.30 11.22 -14.50
C PRO A 27 -1.47 12.12 -14.93
N LEU A 28 -2.14 11.78 -16.04
CA LEU A 28 -3.30 12.52 -16.52
C LEU A 28 -4.53 12.27 -15.65
N LEU A 29 -4.78 11.03 -15.26
CA LEU A 29 -5.83 10.66 -14.31
C LEU A 29 -5.62 11.37 -12.97
N TYR A 30 -4.36 11.46 -12.52
CA TYR A 30 -3.99 12.22 -11.33
C TYR A 30 -4.44 13.68 -11.42
N GLN A 31 -4.21 14.34 -12.55
CA GLN A 31 -4.64 15.72 -12.74
C GLN A 31 -6.18 15.85 -12.79
N ILE A 32 -6.87 14.92 -13.47
CA ILE A 32 -8.33 14.94 -13.54
C ILE A 32 -8.97 14.66 -12.17
N ASN A 33 -8.33 13.89 -11.31
CA ASN A 33 -8.83 13.59 -9.97
C ASN A 33 -9.13 14.85 -9.13
N TYR A 34 -8.48 15.98 -9.40
CA TYR A 34 -8.80 17.27 -8.76
C TYR A 34 -10.11 17.89 -9.25
N PHE A 35 -10.59 17.53 -10.44
CA PHE A 35 -11.78 18.11 -11.06
C PHE A 35 -12.96 17.16 -11.10
N ASP A 36 -12.71 15.87 -11.25
CA ASP A 36 -13.71 14.82 -11.30
C ASP A 36 -13.12 13.54 -10.70
N ARG A 37 -13.19 13.49 -9.38
CA ARG A 37 -12.58 12.46 -8.55
C ARG A 37 -13.13 11.07 -8.89
N GLN A 38 -14.46 10.93 -8.89
CA GLN A 38 -15.10 9.64 -9.13
C GLN A 38 -14.69 9.06 -10.48
N TRP A 39 -14.78 9.87 -11.54
CA TRP A 39 -14.42 9.44 -12.89
C TRP A 39 -12.96 8.97 -12.98
N ALA A 40 -12.03 9.70 -12.35
CA ALA A 40 -10.62 9.37 -12.38
C ALA A 40 -10.31 8.10 -11.56
N GLU A 41 -10.88 7.97 -10.34
CA GLU A 41 -10.67 6.82 -9.46
C GLU A 41 -11.16 5.51 -10.10
N GLU A 42 -12.34 5.50 -10.74
CA GLU A 42 -12.85 4.34 -11.48
C GLU A 42 -11.86 3.86 -12.55
N ARG A 43 -11.25 4.80 -13.30
CA ARG A 43 -10.24 4.46 -14.32
C ARG A 43 -8.93 3.97 -13.73
N MET A 44 -8.48 4.56 -12.62
CA MET A 44 -7.30 4.09 -11.90
C MET A 44 -7.48 2.65 -11.38
N ILE A 45 -8.61 2.35 -10.75
CA ILE A 45 -8.95 0.99 -10.29
C ILE A 45 -8.93 0.01 -11.48
N ASN A 46 -9.56 0.38 -12.59
CA ASN A 46 -9.59 -0.46 -13.78
C ASN A 46 -8.18 -0.70 -14.36
N LEU A 47 -7.33 0.32 -14.39
CA LEU A 47 -5.93 0.18 -14.82
C LEU A 47 -5.14 -0.75 -13.90
N PHE A 48 -5.29 -0.64 -12.59
CA PHE A 48 -4.63 -1.52 -11.63
C PHE A 48 -5.08 -2.98 -11.77
N LYS A 49 -6.36 -3.21 -12.06
CA LYS A 49 -6.89 -4.55 -12.34
C LYS A 49 -6.40 -5.11 -13.68
N LEU A 50 -6.24 -4.25 -14.68
CA LEU A 50 -5.76 -4.63 -16.01
C LEU A 50 -4.27 -5.01 -15.99
N ASP A 51 -3.47 -4.27 -15.26
CA ASP A 51 -2.04 -4.54 -15.10
C ASP A 51 -1.56 -4.06 -13.72
N ILE A 52 -1.34 -5.01 -12.82
CA ILE A 52 -0.95 -4.74 -11.44
C ILE A 52 0.35 -3.94 -11.32
N ARG A 53 1.23 -4.00 -12.34
CA ARG A 53 2.48 -3.23 -12.36
C ARG A 53 2.23 -1.72 -12.36
N MET A 54 1.04 -1.27 -12.74
CA MET A 54 0.63 0.14 -12.68
C MET A 54 0.61 0.68 -11.24
N VAL A 55 0.39 -0.16 -10.25
CA VAL A 55 0.50 0.22 -8.83
C VAL A 55 1.93 0.65 -8.46
N GLY A 56 2.93 0.18 -9.20
CA GLY A 56 4.33 0.60 -9.06
C GLY A 56 4.67 1.97 -9.65
N VAL A 57 3.75 2.65 -10.35
CA VAL A 57 3.97 4.01 -10.86
C VAL A 57 4.03 5.01 -9.70
N MET A 58 4.77 6.10 -9.88
CA MET A 58 4.96 7.12 -8.85
C MET A 58 3.62 7.65 -8.31
N TYR A 59 3.51 7.76 -7.00
CA TYR A 59 2.31 8.18 -6.25
C TYR A 59 1.12 7.21 -6.23
N SER A 60 1.12 6.11 -7.00
CA SER A 60 -0.02 5.19 -7.10
C SER A 60 -0.44 4.59 -5.76
N ARG A 61 0.51 4.28 -4.88
CA ARG A 61 0.23 3.76 -3.54
C ARG A 61 -0.64 4.73 -2.71
N ASN A 62 -0.31 6.01 -2.71
CA ASN A 62 -1.08 7.00 -1.95
C ASN A 62 -2.51 7.11 -2.46
N TYR A 63 -2.69 7.05 -3.80
CA TYR A 63 -4.02 7.03 -4.40
C TYR A 63 -4.79 5.77 -4.05
N LEU A 64 -4.13 4.62 -4.11
CA LEU A 64 -4.76 3.35 -3.75
C LEU A 64 -5.36 3.42 -2.34
N LEU A 65 -4.63 3.95 -1.36
CA LEU A 65 -5.12 4.11 0.00
C LEU A 65 -6.23 5.18 0.13
N GLN A 66 -6.16 6.27 -0.64
CA GLN A 66 -7.21 7.30 -0.67
C GLN A 66 -8.53 6.77 -1.25
N MET A 67 -8.46 5.85 -2.22
CA MET A 67 -9.63 5.22 -2.82
C MET A 67 -10.29 4.16 -1.91
N TYR A 68 -9.63 3.75 -0.81
CA TYR A 68 -10.13 2.70 0.07
C TYR A 68 -11.55 2.96 0.62
N ASN A 69 -11.86 4.19 0.97
CA ASN A 69 -13.18 4.52 1.54
C ASN A 69 -14.33 4.32 0.54
N GLU A 70 -14.09 4.60 -0.75
CA GLU A 70 -15.11 4.52 -1.81
C GLU A 70 -15.13 3.13 -2.49
N TYR A 71 -13.96 2.48 -2.60
CA TYR A 71 -13.78 1.22 -3.32
C TYR A 71 -13.08 0.15 -2.44
N PRO A 72 -13.56 -0.14 -1.22
CA PRO A 72 -12.80 -0.98 -0.26
C PRO A 72 -12.47 -2.36 -0.82
N GLN A 73 -13.42 -3.05 -1.44
CA GLN A 73 -13.20 -4.41 -1.95
C GLN A 73 -12.15 -4.45 -3.07
N ASP A 74 -12.22 -3.49 -3.99
CA ASP A 74 -11.27 -3.40 -5.10
C ASP A 74 -9.87 -3.08 -4.61
N VAL A 75 -9.75 -2.14 -3.68
CA VAL A 75 -8.46 -1.74 -3.09
C VAL A 75 -7.84 -2.90 -2.32
N LEU A 76 -8.60 -3.60 -1.47
CA LEU A 76 -8.12 -4.76 -0.73
C LEU A 76 -7.64 -5.88 -1.68
N GLN A 77 -8.38 -6.15 -2.76
CA GLN A 77 -7.99 -7.13 -3.78
C GLN A 77 -6.69 -6.73 -4.49
N ILE A 78 -6.54 -5.47 -4.89
CA ILE A 78 -5.34 -4.95 -5.55
C ILE A 78 -4.14 -5.05 -4.61
N ILE A 79 -4.28 -4.64 -3.34
CA ILE A 79 -3.23 -4.74 -2.32
C ILE A 79 -2.79 -6.18 -2.13
N ASN A 80 -3.74 -7.11 -2.00
CA ASN A 80 -3.42 -8.53 -1.85
C ASN A 80 -2.69 -9.08 -3.08
N THR A 81 -3.12 -8.69 -4.29
CA THR A 81 -2.44 -9.10 -5.54
C THR A 81 -1.01 -8.58 -5.59
N CYS A 82 -0.75 -7.33 -5.18
CA CYS A 82 0.60 -6.79 -5.06
C CYS A 82 1.42 -7.60 -4.06
N PHE A 83 0.88 -7.86 -2.89
CA PHE A 83 1.56 -8.55 -1.79
C PHE A 83 1.94 -9.99 -2.14
N MET A 84 1.13 -10.67 -2.94
CA MET A 84 1.37 -12.04 -3.40
C MET A 84 2.19 -12.11 -4.70
N SER A 85 2.67 -10.99 -5.22
CA SER A 85 3.49 -10.91 -6.43
C SER A 85 4.87 -11.56 -6.25
N GLN A 86 5.56 -11.81 -7.37
CA GLN A 86 6.99 -12.14 -7.41
C GLN A 86 7.87 -10.89 -7.53
N ASP A 87 7.30 -9.77 -7.91
CA ASP A 87 8.00 -8.49 -8.01
C ASP A 87 8.20 -7.89 -6.62
N LYS A 88 9.47 -7.70 -6.23
CA LYS A 88 9.86 -7.16 -4.92
C LYS A 88 9.21 -5.80 -4.65
N ARG A 89 9.13 -4.93 -5.66
CA ARG A 89 8.53 -3.59 -5.52
C ARG A 89 7.04 -3.66 -5.25
N LEU A 90 6.33 -4.55 -5.93
CA LEU A 90 4.89 -4.78 -5.68
C LEU A 90 4.67 -5.38 -4.29
N ILE A 91 5.50 -6.35 -3.87
CA ILE A 91 5.45 -6.90 -2.51
C ILE A 91 5.61 -5.80 -1.47
N GLU A 92 6.59 -4.89 -1.66
CA GLU A 92 6.82 -3.76 -0.75
C GLU A 92 5.60 -2.83 -0.69
N ILE A 93 5.03 -2.47 -1.83
CA ILE A 93 3.83 -1.61 -1.89
C ILE A 93 2.65 -2.29 -1.19
N GLY A 94 2.38 -3.56 -1.50
CA GLY A 94 1.32 -4.34 -0.87
C GLY A 94 1.52 -4.48 0.64
N GLY A 95 2.74 -4.79 1.08
CA GLY A 95 3.06 -4.94 2.49
C GLY A 95 2.97 -3.64 3.28
N TYR A 96 3.39 -2.51 2.72
CA TYR A 96 3.19 -1.20 3.31
C TYR A 96 1.70 -0.87 3.46
N ALA A 97 0.90 -1.12 2.42
CA ALA A 97 -0.54 -0.88 2.46
C ALA A 97 -1.25 -1.80 3.48
N ILE A 98 -0.86 -3.08 3.56
CA ILE A 98 -1.38 -4.02 4.57
C ILE A 98 -1.06 -3.52 5.98
N GLY A 99 0.20 -3.16 6.26
CA GLY A 99 0.59 -2.64 7.56
C GLY A 99 -0.18 -1.39 7.96
N GLU A 100 -0.32 -0.44 7.04
CA GLU A 100 -1.06 0.81 7.27
C GLU A 100 -2.56 0.57 7.51
N LEU A 101 -3.22 -0.24 6.66
CA LEU A 101 -4.65 -0.52 6.81
C LEU A 101 -4.95 -1.39 8.04
N TYR A 102 -4.05 -2.29 8.43
CA TYR A 102 -4.19 -2.99 9.69
C TYR A 102 -4.14 -2.04 10.89
N ILE A 103 -3.14 -1.16 10.93
CA ILE A 103 -2.94 -0.22 12.03
C ILE A 103 -4.10 0.78 12.12
N THR A 104 -4.56 1.32 10.99
CA THR A 104 -5.52 2.43 10.96
C THR A 104 -6.98 2.01 10.83
N LYS A 105 -7.26 0.85 10.23
CA LYS A 105 -8.62 0.40 9.85
C LYS A 105 -8.99 -1.01 10.30
N ASP A 106 -8.10 -1.73 10.97
CA ASP A 106 -8.29 -3.14 11.37
C ASP A 106 -8.44 -4.13 10.20
N GLU A 107 -8.00 -3.77 9.00
CA GLU A 107 -7.99 -4.67 7.86
C GLU A 107 -6.83 -5.67 7.91
N PHE A 108 -6.90 -6.74 7.13
CA PHE A 108 -5.83 -7.75 7.03
C PHE A 108 -5.40 -8.45 8.33
N LYS A 109 -6.31 -8.57 9.31
CA LYS A 109 -6.02 -9.25 10.61
C LYS A 109 -5.45 -10.65 10.40
N ASP A 110 -6.07 -11.47 9.55
CA ASP A 110 -5.62 -12.83 9.29
C ASP A 110 -4.22 -12.85 8.65
N THR A 111 -3.92 -11.88 7.80
CA THR A 111 -2.59 -11.73 7.20
C THR A 111 -1.56 -11.46 8.29
N ILE A 112 -1.82 -10.53 9.21
CA ILE A 112 -0.90 -10.21 10.33
C ILE A 112 -0.75 -11.39 11.30
N ILE A 113 -1.83 -12.09 11.61
CA ILE A 113 -1.78 -13.30 12.47
C ILE A 113 -0.87 -14.37 11.85
N ASN A 114 -0.89 -14.51 10.55
CA ASN A 114 -0.12 -15.51 9.80
C ASN A 114 1.27 -15.00 9.34
N ILE A 115 1.83 -13.98 9.96
CA ILE A 115 3.12 -13.36 9.59
C ILE A 115 4.28 -14.37 9.50
N LYS A 116 4.24 -15.47 10.28
CA LYS A 116 5.24 -16.55 10.23
C LYS A 116 5.35 -17.22 8.86
N MET A 117 4.25 -17.27 8.10
CA MET A 117 4.18 -17.92 6.79
C MET A 117 4.71 -17.03 5.65
N MET A 118 4.98 -15.75 5.92
CA MET A 118 5.42 -14.79 4.94
C MET A 118 6.90 -14.93 4.62
N ASN A 119 7.28 -14.56 3.40
CA ASN A 119 8.68 -14.41 3.04
C ASN A 119 9.30 -13.14 3.66
N LYS A 120 10.63 -13.03 3.57
CA LYS A 120 11.39 -11.91 4.17
C LYS A 120 10.93 -10.53 3.66
N ASN A 121 10.66 -10.38 2.36
CA ASN A 121 10.26 -9.10 1.78
C ASN A 121 8.89 -8.67 2.29
N GLN A 122 7.95 -9.61 2.36
CA GLN A 122 6.60 -9.38 2.90
C GLN A 122 6.65 -8.93 4.36
N LYS A 123 7.39 -9.68 5.20
CA LYS A 123 7.58 -9.34 6.63
C LYS A 123 8.18 -7.95 6.79
N ASN A 124 9.27 -7.67 6.07
CA ASN A 124 9.97 -6.39 6.17
C ASN A 124 9.10 -5.20 5.78
N ALA A 125 8.28 -5.34 4.74
CA ALA A 125 7.39 -4.28 4.31
C ALA A 125 6.33 -3.95 5.37
N ILE A 126 5.68 -4.97 5.95
CA ILE A 126 4.69 -4.76 7.00
C ILE A 126 5.32 -4.13 8.25
N VAL A 127 6.45 -4.65 8.72
CA VAL A 127 7.10 -4.13 9.93
C VAL A 127 7.62 -2.70 9.72
N HIS A 128 8.02 -2.33 8.50
CA HIS A 128 8.41 -0.95 8.19
C HIS A 128 7.28 0.04 8.52
N MET A 129 6.06 -0.27 8.16
CA MET A 129 4.91 0.59 8.49
C MET A 129 4.65 0.62 10.00
N ALA A 130 4.77 -0.50 10.69
CA ALA A 130 4.63 -0.53 12.14
C ALA A 130 5.67 0.38 12.84
N VAL A 131 6.91 0.40 12.35
CA VAL A 131 7.94 1.33 12.85
C VAL A 131 7.56 2.79 12.60
N CYS A 132 7.04 3.13 11.41
CA CYS A 132 6.61 4.49 11.09
C CYS A 132 5.48 4.99 12.01
N TYR A 133 4.57 4.10 12.42
CA TYR A 133 3.44 4.45 13.28
C TYR A 133 3.71 4.29 14.79
N LEU A 134 4.88 3.78 15.19
CA LEU A 134 5.19 3.48 16.60
C LEU A 134 5.11 4.72 17.51
N ASN A 135 5.48 5.90 16.98
CA ASN A 135 5.47 7.16 17.73
C ASN A 135 4.10 7.88 17.70
N VAL A 136 3.11 7.34 16.99
CA VAL A 136 1.76 7.88 16.97
C VAL A 136 0.97 7.23 18.11
N PRO A 137 0.58 7.98 19.16
CA PRO A 137 -0.02 7.40 20.38
C PRO A 137 -1.23 6.50 20.10
N GLU A 138 -2.11 6.92 19.19
CA GLU A 138 -3.32 6.20 18.78
C GLU A 138 -3.00 4.81 18.19
N TYR A 139 -1.89 4.69 17.46
CA TYR A 139 -1.53 3.48 16.70
C TYR A 139 -0.44 2.64 17.34
N ARG A 140 0.14 3.13 18.43
CA ARG A 140 1.29 2.50 19.12
C ARG A 140 1.07 1.04 19.46
N ASN A 141 -0.08 0.68 20.03
CA ASN A 141 -0.35 -0.68 20.49
C ASN A 141 -0.39 -1.67 19.33
N LYS A 142 -1.05 -1.33 18.22
CA LYS A 142 -1.08 -2.16 17.00
C LYS A 142 0.29 -2.27 16.34
N SER A 143 1.05 -1.18 16.35
CA SER A 143 2.43 -1.16 15.86
C SER A 143 3.33 -2.08 16.69
N LYS A 144 3.28 -1.99 18.02
CA LYS A 144 3.99 -2.91 18.94
C LYS A 144 3.61 -4.36 18.66
N GLU A 145 2.32 -4.67 18.47
CA GLU A 145 1.86 -6.02 18.15
C GLU A 145 2.53 -6.60 16.91
N ILE A 146 2.55 -5.86 15.81
CA ILE A 146 3.22 -6.28 14.57
C ILE A 146 4.71 -6.52 14.83
N ILE A 147 5.39 -5.59 15.49
CA ILE A 147 6.81 -5.65 15.77
C ILE A 147 7.15 -6.89 16.62
N LEU A 148 6.40 -7.15 17.69
CA LEU A 148 6.60 -8.31 18.56
C LEU A 148 6.36 -9.64 17.81
N ARG A 149 5.35 -9.70 16.93
CA ARG A 149 5.14 -10.86 16.06
C ARG A 149 6.29 -11.05 15.08
N TYR A 150 6.80 -9.96 14.50
CA TYR A 150 7.95 -10.01 13.60
C TYR A 150 9.20 -10.55 14.30
N ILE A 151 9.56 -10.02 15.48
CA ILE A 151 10.73 -10.44 16.26
C ILE A 151 10.66 -11.94 16.58
N ARG A 152 9.46 -12.44 16.94
CA ARG A 152 9.26 -13.85 17.29
C ARG A 152 9.51 -14.81 16.11
N PHE A 153 9.28 -14.37 14.88
CA PHE A 153 9.31 -15.20 13.67
C PHE A 153 10.34 -14.75 12.62
N SER A 154 11.33 -13.99 13.02
CA SER A 154 12.40 -13.50 12.15
C SER A 154 13.76 -13.90 12.68
N ASP A 155 14.58 -14.54 11.84
CA ASP A 155 15.95 -14.93 12.20
C ASP A 155 16.94 -13.77 12.13
N GLN A 156 16.54 -12.61 11.61
CA GLN A 156 17.39 -11.45 11.43
C GLN A 156 16.62 -10.16 11.71
N ILE A 157 17.25 -9.24 12.43
CA ILE A 157 16.75 -7.88 12.61
C ILE A 157 16.80 -7.16 11.26
N SER A 158 15.65 -6.67 10.79
CA SER A 158 15.59 -5.89 9.57
C SER A 158 16.09 -4.46 9.79
N TYR A 159 16.51 -3.79 8.70
CA TYR A 159 16.97 -2.39 8.76
C TYR A 159 15.93 -1.44 9.44
N PRO A 160 14.62 -1.53 9.17
CA PRO A 160 13.64 -0.73 9.90
C PRO A 160 13.67 -0.95 11.43
N MET A 161 13.91 -2.19 11.88
CA MET A 161 14.00 -2.52 13.29
C MET A 161 15.23 -1.92 13.98
N TRP A 162 16.35 -1.77 13.27
CA TRP A 162 17.55 -1.12 13.79
C TRP A 162 17.26 0.31 14.27
N ASN A 163 16.40 1.04 13.56
CA ASN A 163 16.05 2.41 13.93
C ASN A 163 15.31 2.48 15.27
N ILE A 164 14.49 1.48 15.58
CA ILE A 164 13.79 1.40 16.87
C ILE A 164 14.78 1.30 18.04
N PHE A 165 15.79 0.44 17.88
CA PHE A 165 16.79 0.23 18.93
C PHE A 165 17.75 1.42 19.04
N ARG A 166 18.13 2.01 17.93
CA ARG A 166 19.03 3.16 17.92
C ARG A 166 18.41 4.39 18.59
N ASP A 167 17.12 4.63 18.36
CA ASP A 167 16.42 5.84 18.78
C ASP A 167 15.65 5.65 20.10
N ASN A 168 15.87 4.54 20.83
CA ASN A 168 15.18 4.18 22.08
C ASN A 168 13.65 4.30 22.02
N MET A 169 13.07 4.01 20.84
CA MET A 169 11.64 4.18 20.59
C MET A 169 10.75 3.14 21.31
N LEU A 170 11.34 2.06 21.79
CA LEU A 170 10.67 1.06 22.63
C LEU A 170 11.02 1.34 24.08
N ASP A 171 10.23 2.17 24.72
CA ASP A 171 10.24 2.25 26.19
C ASP A 171 9.52 1.03 26.73
N LEU A 172 10.27 -0.04 26.97
CA LEU A 172 9.75 -1.33 27.44
C LEU A 172 9.39 -1.29 28.93
N GLU A 173 9.78 -0.24 29.65
CA GLU A 173 9.60 -0.12 31.09
C GLU A 173 8.33 0.63 31.52
N SER A 174 7.58 1.25 30.61
CA SER A 174 6.45 2.10 31.00
C SER A 174 5.09 1.38 31.13
N ASP A 175 5.02 0.07 30.91
CA ASP A 175 3.78 -0.72 30.93
C ASP A 175 3.76 -1.76 32.07
N SER A 176 4.45 -1.48 33.19
CA SER A 176 4.36 -2.31 34.44
C SER A 176 3.45 -1.69 35.50
#